data_2218a65cc828e75e27515870a429dde4
#
_entry.id   2218a65cc828e75e27515870a429dde4
#
_cell.length_a   1.000
_cell.length_b   1.000
_cell.length_c   1.000
_cell.angle_alpha   90.00
_cell.angle_beta   90.00
_cell.angle_gamma   90.00
#
_symmetry.space_group_name_H-M   'P 1'
#
loop_
_entity.id
_entity.type
_entity.pdbx_description
1 polymer ?
#
loop_
_entity_poly.entity_id
_entity_poly.type
_entity_poly.pdbx_seq_one_letter_code
_entity_poly.pdbx_strand_id
1 'polypeptide(L)' 'MNLLISKKAAEAFGTDRRIVGASIKELAQKWYDLALASGEGCSVIGNGGNVLDDNGKRIARISYNGRIWE' A
#
# COMPACT_ATOMS: atom_id res chain seq x y z
N MET A 1 10.01 4.74 -6.30
CA MET A 1 9.35 4.86 -4.99
C MET A 1 8.66 3.57 -4.61
N ASN A 2 8.33 3.42 -3.35
CA ASN A 2 7.77 2.21 -2.80
C ASN A 2 6.57 2.50 -1.89
N LEU A 3 5.64 1.55 -1.84
CA LEU A 3 4.61 1.52 -0.81
C LEU A 3 4.99 0.42 0.19
N LEU A 4 5.18 0.80 1.45
CA LEU A 4 5.47 -0.16 2.53
C LEU A 4 4.17 -0.48 3.25
N ILE A 5 3.77 -1.75 3.20
CA ILE A 5 2.53 -2.25 3.79
C ILE A 5 2.80 -3.11 5.02
N SER A 6 1.76 -3.41 5.78
CA SER A 6 1.88 -4.27 6.96
C SER A 6 2.17 -5.71 6.55
N LYS A 7 2.71 -6.48 7.50
CA LYS A 7 2.95 -7.91 7.29
C LYS A 7 1.66 -8.65 6.99
N LYS A 8 0.59 -8.34 7.69
CA LYS A 8 -0.72 -8.97 7.47
C LYS A 8 -1.27 -8.66 6.08
N ALA A 9 -1.13 -7.42 5.62
CA ALA A 9 -1.54 -7.03 4.28
C ALA A 9 -0.73 -7.80 3.22
N ALA A 10 0.59 -7.88 3.40
CA ALA A 10 1.45 -8.62 2.48
C ALA A 10 1.05 -10.09 2.40
N GLU A 11 0.74 -10.72 3.53
CA GLU A 11 0.27 -12.10 3.57
C GLU A 11 -1.08 -12.27 2.85
N ALA A 12 -2.03 -11.37 3.10
CA ALA A 12 -3.35 -11.39 2.47
C ALA A 12 -3.26 -11.21 0.95
N PHE A 13 -2.33 -10.37 0.50
CA PHE A 13 -2.15 -10.09 -0.93
C PHE A 13 -1.26 -11.11 -1.64
N GLY A 14 -0.49 -11.90 -0.89
CA GLY A 14 0.48 -12.83 -1.46
C GLY A 14 1.68 -12.13 -2.08
N THR A 15 2.08 -10.99 -1.52
CA THR A 15 3.20 -10.17 -2.00
C THR A 15 4.20 -9.89 -0.88
N ASP A 16 5.30 -9.23 -1.24
CA ASP A 16 6.22 -8.64 -0.27
C ASP A 16 5.58 -7.42 0.38
N ARG A 17 6.14 -6.98 1.50
CA ARG A 17 5.69 -5.76 2.19
C ARG A 17 6.03 -4.49 1.41
N ARG A 18 6.90 -4.57 0.42
CA ARG A 18 7.33 -3.43 -0.38
C ARG A 18 6.80 -3.58 -1.81
N ILE A 19 5.93 -2.65 -2.20
CA ILE A 19 5.33 -2.61 -3.53
C ILE A 19 5.98 -1.46 -4.28
N VAL A 20 6.59 -1.75 -5.44
CA VAL A 20 7.30 -0.75 -6.24
C VAL A 20 6.35 -0.12 -7.26
N GLY A 21 6.48 1.18 -7.45
CA GLY A 21 5.72 1.92 -8.44
C GLY A 21 6.44 3.19 -8.87
N ALA A 22 6.01 3.77 -9.97
CA ALA A 22 6.62 4.95 -10.55
C ALA A 22 6.04 6.26 -9.98
N SER A 23 4.84 6.21 -9.40
CA SER A 23 4.19 7.38 -8.84
C SER A 23 3.32 7.00 -7.65
N ILE A 24 2.97 8.00 -6.84
CA ILE A 24 2.06 7.81 -5.70
C ILE A 24 0.70 7.30 -6.18
N LYS A 25 0.21 7.84 -7.27
CA LYS A 25 -1.08 7.45 -7.86
C LYS A 25 -1.07 5.98 -8.28
N GLU A 26 0.01 5.53 -8.91
CA GLU A 26 0.17 4.13 -9.30
C GLU A 26 0.17 3.21 -8.10
N LEU A 27 0.87 3.58 -7.02
CA LEU A 27 0.91 2.80 -5.79
C LEU A 27 -0.45 2.74 -5.11
N ALA A 28 -1.20 3.84 -5.11
CA ALA A 28 -2.55 3.88 -4.58
C ALA A 28 -3.48 2.94 -5.34
N GLN A 29 -3.36 2.91 -6.67
CA GLN A 29 -4.15 2.01 -7.51
C GLN A 29 -3.78 0.55 -7.28
N LYS A 30 -2.49 0.25 -7.16
CA LYS A 30 -2.02 -1.11 -6.86
C LYS A 30 -2.55 -1.59 -5.52
N TRP A 31 -2.48 -0.74 -4.50
CA TRP A 31 -3.05 -1.07 -3.19
C TRP A 31 -4.53 -1.41 -3.30
N TYR A 32 -5.29 -0.54 -3.96
CA TYR A 32 -6.74 -0.70 -4.08
C TYR A 32 -7.10 -2.00 -4.82
N ASP A 33 -6.41 -2.29 -5.91
CA ASP A 33 -6.64 -3.51 -6.68
C ASP A 33 -6.34 -4.76 -5.85
N LEU A 34 -5.25 -4.76 -5.10
CA LEU A 34 -4.89 -5.86 -4.21
C LEU A 34 -5.90 -6.03 -3.07
N ALA A 35 -6.35 -4.92 -2.50
CA ALA A 35 -7.35 -4.93 -1.43
C ALA A 35 -8.67 -5.53 -1.90
N LEU A 36 -9.13 -5.13 -3.08
CA LEU A 36 -10.35 -5.69 -3.67
C LEU A 36 -10.20 -7.17 -3.98
N ALA A 37 -9.07 -7.56 -4.55
CA ALA A 37 -8.83 -8.95 -4.92
C ALA A 37 -8.72 -9.86 -3.68
N SER A 38 -8.21 -9.35 -2.56
CA SER A 38 -8.07 -10.12 -1.33
C SER A 38 -9.42 -10.41 -0.66
N GLY A 39 -10.41 -9.54 -0.86
CA GLY A 39 -11.71 -9.64 -0.19
C GLY A 39 -11.66 -9.35 1.31
N GLU A 40 -10.51 -8.91 1.84
CA GLU A 40 -10.32 -8.66 3.27
C GLU A 40 -10.62 -7.22 3.63
N GLY A 41 -11.09 -6.99 4.87
CA GLY A 41 -11.33 -5.65 5.39
C GLY A 41 -10.10 -5.06 6.06
N CYS A 42 -10.20 -3.80 6.49
CA CYS A 42 -9.09 -3.08 7.12
C CYS A 42 -8.63 -3.73 8.43
N SER A 43 -9.45 -4.55 9.07
CA SER A 43 -9.05 -5.30 10.26
C SER A 43 -7.96 -6.33 9.97
N VAL A 44 -7.87 -6.78 8.72
CA VAL A 44 -6.85 -7.74 8.28
C VAL A 44 -5.70 -7.04 7.55
N ILE A 45 -6.03 -6.22 6.53
CA ILE A 45 -5.00 -5.59 5.70
C ILE A 45 -4.47 -4.27 6.27
N GLY A 46 -5.07 -3.77 7.34
CA GLY A 46 -4.65 -2.51 7.97
C GLY A 46 -5.13 -1.29 7.21
N ASN A 47 -4.53 -0.14 7.51
CA ASN A 47 -4.95 1.15 6.99
C ASN A 47 -4.18 1.61 5.74
N GLY A 48 -3.70 0.67 4.95
CA GLY A 48 -2.89 1.01 3.79
C GLY A 48 -1.41 0.98 4.11
N GLY A 49 -0.67 1.97 3.63
CA GLY A 49 0.77 1.98 3.86
C GLY A 49 1.40 3.34 3.63
N ASN A 50 2.70 3.40 3.86
CA ASN A 50 3.48 4.61 3.67
C ASN A 50 4.20 4.55 2.32
N VAL A 51 4.14 5.66 1.57
CA VAL A 51 4.91 5.79 0.34
C VAL A 51 6.27 6.40 0.68
N LEU A 52 7.32 5.70 0.28
CA LEU A 52 8.69 6.09 0.54
C LEU A 52 9.40 6.44 -0.78
N ASP A 53 10.22 7.49 -0.75
CA ASP A 53 11.08 7.83 -1.89
C ASP A 53 12.30 6.91 -1.93
N ASP A 54 13.22 7.15 -2.88
CA ASP A 54 14.42 6.33 -3.07
C ASP A 54 15.38 6.42 -1.89
N ASN A 55 15.24 7.45 -1.05
CA ASN A 55 16.04 7.63 0.16
C ASN A 55 15.39 7.02 1.41
N GLY A 56 14.22 6.41 1.25
CA GLY A 56 13.48 5.83 2.36
C GLY A 56 12.66 6.83 3.16
N LYS A 57 12.53 8.06 2.67
CA LYS A 57 11.73 9.10 3.34
C LYS A 57 10.26 8.96 2.97
N ARG A 58 9.38 9.07 3.97
CA ARG A 58 7.95 9.05 3.72
C ARG A 58 7.51 10.35 3.03
N ILE A 59 6.90 10.21 1.86
CA ILE A 59 6.39 11.33 1.07
C ILE A 59 4.87 11.37 0.98
N ALA A 60 4.21 10.26 1.32
CA ALA A 60 2.75 10.18 1.30
C ALA A 60 2.30 8.97 2.09
N ARG A 61 0.99 8.90 2.34
CA ARG A 61 0.34 7.72 2.93
C ARG A 61 -0.87 7.35 2.08
N ILE A 62 -1.09 6.06 1.92
CA ILE A 62 -2.27 5.54 1.23
C ILE A 62 -3.14 4.85 2.28
N SER A 63 -4.41 5.28 2.40
CA SER A 63 -5.33 4.69 3.34
C SER A 63 -5.92 3.39 2.79
N TYR A 64 -6.64 2.65 3.63
CA TYR A 64 -7.17 1.33 3.27
C TYR A 64 -8.06 1.35 2.02
N ASN A 65 -8.71 2.46 1.73
CA ASN A 65 -9.59 2.61 0.56
C ASN A 65 -8.88 3.19 -0.67
N GLY A 66 -7.55 3.30 -0.64
CA GLY A 66 -6.75 3.81 -1.75
C GLY A 66 -6.64 5.33 -1.79
N ARG A 67 -7.12 6.03 -0.77
CA ARG A 67 -7.04 7.49 -0.71
C ARG A 67 -5.62 7.95 -0.38
N ILE A 68 -5.14 8.96 -1.11
CA ILE A 68 -3.79 9.50 -0.94
C ILE A 68 -3.81 10.65 0.05
N TRP A 69 -2.89 10.59 1.02
CA TRP A 69 -2.65 11.65 2.01
C TRP A 69 -1.19 12.08 1.89
N GLU A 70 -0.97 13.33 1.56
CA GLU A 70 0.37 13.92 1.46
C GLU A 70 0.74 14.79 2.66
#